data_7209b43193724863841d0254d2c310f7
#
_entry.id   7209b43193724863841d0254d2c310f7
#
_cell.length_a   1.000
_cell.length_b   1.000
_cell.length_c   1.000
_cell.angle_alpha   90.00
_cell.angle_beta   90.00
_cell.angle_gamma   90.00
#
_symmetry.space_group_name_H-M   'P 1'
#
loop_
_entity.id
_entity.type
_entity.pdbx_description
1 polymer ?
#
loop_
_entity_poly.entity_id
_entity_poly.type
_entity_poly.pdbx_seq_one_letter_code
_entity_poly.pdbx_strand_id
1 'polypeptide(L)'
;MFIKKPEHLYLGDKIDQPSLILSNHVGASGPLNIELYLDTPLRLWGTYEMNSGLKSVYKYLSYTYFHKKKHWNLFWSKLFCLIAAPLLNLFYKGLRLIPSYPDGRLRSTLNLGVETLQNGESVVIFPEDSSNGYFTTLTKFYSGFLLFADVCHKKGVDVPIYVTYFRKKEKTLVIDKPVLYSDLLKQNKSRDEIASEFLQRCNQLGSMPLHELTQQTA
;
A
#
# COMPACT_ATOMS: atom_id res chain seq x y z
N MET A 1 8.67 15.57 14.61
CA MET A 1 9.42 14.36 14.19
C MET A 1 9.70 14.50 12.71
N PHE A 2 10.94 14.78 12.32
CA PHE A 2 11.28 14.87 10.90
C PHE A 2 11.42 13.47 10.33
N ILE A 3 10.56 13.11 9.37
CA ILE A 3 10.70 11.89 8.59
C ILE A 3 11.84 12.17 7.59
N LYS A 4 12.96 11.46 7.74
CA LYS A 4 14.08 11.61 6.78
C LYS A 4 13.71 10.92 5.48
N LYS A 5 14.03 11.55 4.34
CA LYS A 5 13.87 10.96 3.01
C LYS A 5 14.61 9.61 2.96
N PRO A 6 13.95 8.51 2.56
CA PRO A 6 14.63 7.24 2.34
C PRO A 6 15.49 7.29 1.08
N GLU A 7 16.48 6.42 1.02
CA GLU A 7 17.16 6.09 -0.22
C GLU A 7 16.22 5.26 -1.10
N HIS A 8 16.16 5.54 -2.39
CA HIS A 8 15.39 4.75 -3.35
C HIS A 8 16.34 3.86 -4.15
N LEU A 9 16.18 2.54 -4.02
CA LEU A 9 16.91 1.54 -4.78
C LEU A 9 15.97 0.93 -5.83
N TYR A 10 16.15 1.32 -7.08
CA TYR A 10 15.45 0.76 -8.23
C TYR A 10 16.22 -0.46 -8.75
N LEU A 11 15.53 -1.61 -8.88
CA LEU A 11 16.06 -2.82 -9.49
C LEU A 11 15.78 -2.90 -11.01
N GLY A 12 15.20 -1.87 -11.56
CA GLY A 12 14.92 -1.62 -12.96
C GLY A 12 14.86 -0.11 -13.21
N ASP A 13 14.13 0.29 -14.25
CA ASP A 13 13.91 1.68 -14.57
C ASP A 13 13.04 2.37 -13.51
N LYS A 14 13.15 3.69 -13.42
CA LYS A 14 12.28 4.49 -12.55
C LYS A 14 10.83 4.38 -13.02
N ILE A 15 9.91 4.59 -12.08
CA ILE A 15 8.48 4.66 -12.40
C ILE A 15 8.22 5.92 -13.22
N ASP A 16 7.94 5.78 -14.49
CA ASP A 16 7.76 6.86 -15.47
C ASP A 16 6.32 6.99 -15.98
N GLN A 17 5.44 6.05 -15.60
CA GLN A 17 4.04 6.02 -16.00
C GLN A 17 3.13 5.63 -14.83
N PRO A 18 1.81 5.96 -14.90
CA PRO A 18 0.83 5.54 -13.89
C PRO A 18 0.84 4.05 -13.69
N SER A 19 1.01 3.62 -12.44
CA SER A 19 1.31 2.23 -12.09
C SER A 19 0.54 1.78 -10.85
N LEU A 20 0.38 0.48 -10.70
CA LEU A 20 -0.04 -0.14 -9.45
C LEU A 20 1.20 -0.49 -8.62
N ILE A 21 1.32 0.11 -7.45
CA ILE A 21 2.46 -0.07 -6.57
C ILE A 21 2.01 -0.85 -5.33
N LEU A 22 2.60 -2.02 -5.12
CA LEU A 22 2.37 -2.86 -3.95
C LEU A 22 3.51 -2.68 -2.97
N SER A 23 3.20 -2.46 -1.69
CA SER A 23 4.23 -2.25 -0.66
C SER A 23 3.87 -2.91 0.67
N ASN A 24 4.88 -3.13 1.52
CA ASN A 24 4.69 -3.47 2.92
C ASN A 24 4.28 -2.22 3.72
N HIS A 25 3.43 -2.41 4.74
CA HIS A 25 2.85 -1.28 5.48
C HIS A 25 3.79 -0.71 6.56
N VAL A 26 4.51 -1.55 7.28
CA VAL A 26 5.42 -1.16 8.40
C VAL A 26 4.79 -0.12 9.36
N GLY A 27 3.52 -0.32 9.72
CA GLY A 27 2.74 0.65 10.47
C GLY A 27 2.48 1.93 9.67
N ALA A 28 2.64 3.10 10.27
CA ALA A 28 2.47 4.37 9.57
C ALA A 28 3.70 4.76 8.71
N SER A 29 4.85 4.09 8.91
CA SER A 29 6.10 4.52 8.29
C SER A 29 6.13 4.26 6.78
N GLY A 30 5.64 3.10 6.32
CA GLY A 30 5.61 2.76 4.90
C GLY A 30 4.76 3.75 4.09
N PRO A 31 3.45 3.88 4.39
CA PRO A 31 2.58 4.83 3.69
C PRO A 31 3.10 6.25 3.67
N LEU A 32 3.59 6.75 4.81
CA LEU A 32 4.11 8.12 4.92
C LEU A 32 5.38 8.34 4.09
N ASN A 33 6.30 7.36 4.06
CA ASN A 33 7.51 7.51 3.24
C ASN A 33 7.18 7.46 1.74
N ILE A 34 6.27 6.60 1.32
CA ILE A 34 5.84 6.52 -0.08
C ILE A 34 5.13 7.82 -0.48
N GLU A 35 4.16 8.30 0.29
CA GLU A 35 3.42 9.53 0.01
C GLU A 35 4.30 10.77 -0.08
N LEU A 36 5.30 10.89 0.81
CA LEU A 36 6.13 12.09 0.90
C LEU A 36 7.32 12.10 -0.06
N TYR A 37 7.81 10.92 -0.47
CA TYR A 37 9.14 10.85 -1.08
C TYR A 37 9.22 10.03 -2.36
N LEU A 38 8.20 9.27 -2.75
CA LEU A 38 8.21 8.60 -4.05
C LEU A 38 8.03 9.66 -5.15
N ASP A 39 8.98 9.68 -6.09
CA ASP A 39 9.06 10.71 -7.13
C ASP A 39 8.06 10.43 -8.30
N THR A 40 6.80 10.11 -7.97
CA THR A 40 5.70 9.93 -8.94
C THR A 40 4.38 10.40 -8.33
N PRO A 41 3.50 11.06 -9.07
CA PRO A 41 2.16 11.37 -8.58
C PRO A 41 1.43 10.10 -8.18
N LEU A 42 0.83 10.07 -6.99
CA LEU A 42 0.21 8.86 -6.48
C LEU A 42 -0.98 9.13 -5.57
N ARG A 43 -1.81 8.09 -5.37
CA ARG A 43 -2.86 8.03 -4.35
C ARG A 43 -2.82 6.69 -3.64
N LEU A 44 -2.90 6.74 -2.31
CA LEU A 44 -2.91 5.53 -1.47
C LEU A 44 -4.34 4.97 -1.35
N TRP A 45 -4.48 3.64 -1.38
CA TRP A 45 -5.69 3.01 -0.86
C TRP A 45 -5.65 3.03 0.67
N GLY A 46 -6.72 3.58 1.28
CA GLY A 46 -6.90 3.60 2.71
C GLY A 46 -8.25 3.03 3.11
N THR A 47 -8.38 2.57 4.35
CA THR A 47 -9.68 2.15 4.86
C THR A 47 -10.68 3.30 4.80
N TYR A 48 -11.91 3.03 4.41
CA TYR A 48 -12.95 4.06 4.18
C TYR A 48 -13.21 4.92 5.43
N GLU A 49 -12.96 4.39 6.63
CA GLU A 49 -13.12 5.11 7.88
C GLU A 49 -12.24 6.36 7.96
N MET A 50 -11.08 6.36 7.31
CA MET A 50 -10.17 7.52 7.28
C MET A 50 -10.77 8.70 6.51
N ASN A 51 -11.67 8.45 5.55
CA ASN A 51 -12.33 9.47 4.72
C ASN A 51 -13.77 9.76 5.16
N SER A 52 -14.31 9.06 6.17
CA SER A 52 -15.72 9.15 6.58
C SER A 52 -15.97 10.15 7.70
N GLY A 53 -15.04 11.08 7.92
CA GLY A 53 -15.17 12.18 8.89
C GLY A 53 -14.72 11.81 10.31
N LEU A 54 -14.66 12.83 11.17
CA LEU A 54 -14.05 12.76 12.51
C LEU A 54 -14.58 11.62 13.38
N LYS A 55 -15.89 11.40 13.40
CA LYS A 55 -16.50 10.32 14.22
C LYS A 55 -16.00 8.94 13.79
N SER A 56 -15.89 8.72 12.50
CA SER A 56 -15.40 7.46 11.92
C SER A 56 -13.92 7.25 12.21
N VAL A 57 -13.10 8.28 11.99
CA VAL A 57 -11.66 8.29 12.32
C VAL A 57 -11.44 8.02 13.81
N TYR A 58 -12.18 8.69 14.71
CA TYR A 58 -12.09 8.45 16.14
C TYR A 58 -12.40 6.99 16.50
N LYS A 59 -13.51 6.44 15.99
CA LYS A 59 -13.90 5.04 16.23
C LYS A 59 -12.85 4.05 15.71
N TYR A 60 -12.38 4.26 14.51
CA TYR A 60 -11.34 3.42 13.89
C TYR A 60 -10.03 3.45 14.71
N LEU A 61 -9.54 4.65 15.03
CA LEU A 61 -8.29 4.80 15.77
C LEU A 61 -8.38 4.22 17.18
N SER A 62 -9.42 4.60 17.95
CA SER A 62 -9.53 4.18 19.35
C SER A 62 -9.76 2.68 19.51
N TYR A 63 -10.63 2.09 18.68
CA TYR A 63 -11.03 0.70 18.83
C TYR A 63 -10.22 -0.25 17.95
N THR A 64 -10.06 0.05 16.65
CA THR A 64 -9.41 -0.87 15.72
C THR A 64 -7.89 -0.74 15.78
N TYR A 65 -7.35 0.47 15.68
CA TYR A 65 -5.92 0.68 15.59
C TYR A 65 -5.23 0.54 16.95
N PHE A 66 -5.57 1.39 17.92
CA PHE A 66 -4.87 1.37 19.22
C PHE A 66 -5.28 0.19 20.09
N HIS A 67 -6.59 -0.09 20.23
CA HIS A 67 -7.02 -1.17 21.10
C HIS A 67 -6.73 -2.55 20.52
N LYS A 68 -7.26 -2.88 19.32
CA LYS A 68 -7.08 -4.23 18.73
C LYS A 68 -5.69 -4.49 18.17
N LYS A 69 -5.14 -3.59 17.31
CA LYS A 69 -3.84 -3.83 16.64
C LYS A 69 -2.62 -3.48 17.49
N LYS A 70 -2.72 -2.49 18.39
CA LYS A 70 -1.63 -2.06 19.29
C LYS A 70 -1.77 -2.59 20.70
N HIS A 71 -2.84 -3.31 21.02
CA HIS A 71 -3.13 -3.90 22.32
C HIS A 71 -3.17 -2.91 23.49
N TRP A 72 -3.53 -1.65 23.22
CA TRP A 72 -3.71 -0.65 24.26
C TRP A 72 -4.99 -0.91 25.03
N ASN A 73 -5.00 -0.51 26.30
CA ASN A 73 -6.24 -0.47 27.07
C ASN A 73 -7.25 0.46 26.38
N LEU A 74 -8.52 0.03 26.28
CA LEU A 74 -9.57 0.76 25.53
C LEU A 74 -9.83 2.16 26.11
N PHE A 75 -9.78 2.31 27.44
CA PHE A 75 -9.99 3.62 28.07
C PHE A 75 -8.90 4.62 27.63
N TRP A 76 -7.65 4.24 27.74
CA TRP A 76 -6.51 5.08 27.32
C TRP A 76 -6.49 5.35 25.82
N SER A 77 -6.87 4.35 25.02
CA SER A 77 -7.04 4.53 23.57
C SER A 77 -8.08 5.60 23.25
N LYS A 78 -9.24 5.57 23.92
CA LYS A 78 -10.29 6.57 23.73
C LYS A 78 -9.85 7.95 24.16
N LEU A 79 -9.21 8.07 25.32
CA LEU A 79 -8.74 9.35 25.85
C LEU A 79 -7.68 9.98 24.92
N PHE A 80 -6.70 9.20 24.47
CA PHE A 80 -5.69 9.66 23.52
C PHE A 80 -6.32 10.11 22.19
N CYS A 81 -7.29 9.35 21.69
CA CYS A 81 -7.95 9.66 20.41
C CYS A 81 -8.85 10.91 20.44
N LEU A 82 -9.21 11.47 21.61
CA LEU A 82 -9.88 12.77 21.66
C LEU A 82 -9.02 13.89 21.04
N ILE A 83 -7.69 13.80 21.19
CA ILE A 83 -6.73 14.75 20.61
C ILE A 83 -6.21 14.26 19.26
N ALA A 84 -5.86 12.98 19.15
CA ALA A 84 -5.24 12.43 17.96
C ALA A 84 -6.19 12.36 16.75
N ALA A 85 -7.47 12.03 16.96
CA ALA A 85 -8.42 11.86 15.86
C ALA A 85 -8.72 13.15 15.09
N PRO A 86 -8.91 14.33 15.70
CA PRO A 86 -9.08 15.59 14.98
C PRO A 86 -7.87 15.91 14.08
N LEU A 87 -6.64 15.74 14.61
CA LEU A 87 -5.41 16.01 13.87
C LEU A 87 -5.24 15.04 12.71
N LEU A 88 -5.45 13.73 12.94
CA LEU A 88 -5.35 12.72 11.90
C LEU A 88 -6.49 12.83 10.86
N ASN A 89 -7.70 13.24 11.26
CA ASN A 89 -8.78 13.50 10.32
C ASN A 89 -8.43 14.65 9.35
N LEU A 90 -7.80 15.71 9.85
CA LEU A 90 -7.31 16.80 9.00
C LEU A 90 -6.21 16.33 8.06
N PHE A 91 -5.26 15.55 8.57
CA PHE A 91 -4.19 14.94 7.80
C PHE A 91 -4.72 14.02 6.68
N TYR A 92 -5.65 13.08 6.99
CA TYR A 92 -6.23 12.17 6.01
C TYR A 92 -7.01 12.89 4.91
N LYS A 93 -7.65 14.02 5.22
CA LYS A 93 -8.29 14.86 4.19
C LYS A 93 -7.29 15.40 3.17
N GLY A 94 -6.06 15.69 3.60
CA GLY A 94 -4.98 16.15 2.71
C GLY A 94 -4.43 15.07 1.79
N LEU A 95 -4.47 13.79 2.21
CA LEU A 95 -3.89 12.68 1.45
C LEU A 95 -4.70 12.22 0.22
N ARG A 96 -5.92 12.73 0.00
CA ARG A 96 -6.79 12.32 -1.13
C ARG A 96 -6.90 10.79 -1.30
N LEU A 97 -6.99 10.04 -0.18
CA LEU A 97 -7.00 8.57 -0.18
C LEU A 97 -8.12 8.01 -1.06
N ILE A 98 -7.86 6.89 -1.72
CA ILE A 98 -8.88 6.06 -2.36
C ILE A 98 -9.53 5.19 -1.28
N PRO A 99 -10.81 5.41 -0.90
CA PRO A 99 -11.44 4.68 0.19
C PRO A 99 -11.71 3.23 -0.22
N SER A 100 -11.17 2.27 0.54
CA SER A 100 -11.42 0.84 0.35
C SER A 100 -12.61 0.39 1.20
N TYR A 101 -13.66 -0.10 0.55
CA TYR A 101 -14.87 -0.62 1.18
C TYR A 101 -14.91 -2.15 1.17
N PRO A 102 -15.28 -2.81 2.28
CA PRO A 102 -15.39 -4.28 2.34
C PRO A 102 -16.74 -4.82 1.85
N ASP A 103 -17.57 -3.98 1.26
CA ASP A 103 -18.96 -4.30 0.86
C ASP A 103 -19.21 -3.95 -0.61
N GLY A 104 -20.49 -3.90 -1.04
CA GLY A 104 -20.89 -3.58 -2.42
C GLY A 104 -20.36 -2.25 -2.97
N ARG A 105 -19.89 -1.35 -2.10
CA ARG A 105 -19.22 -0.09 -2.49
C ARG A 105 -17.80 -0.29 -3.01
N LEU A 106 -17.25 -1.52 -2.95
CA LEU A 106 -15.94 -1.84 -3.54
C LEU A 106 -15.88 -1.42 -5.02
N ARG A 107 -16.99 -1.49 -5.74
CA ARG A 107 -17.07 -1.03 -7.13
C ARG A 107 -16.68 0.46 -7.27
N SER A 108 -17.05 1.31 -6.32
CA SER A 108 -16.65 2.72 -6.34
C SER A 108 -15.15 2.90 -6.07
N THR A 109 -14.57 2.08 -5.19
CA THR A 109 -13.10 2.03 -4.97
C THR A 109 -12.36 1.71 -6.25
N LEU A 110 -12.79 0.62 -6.95
CA LEU A 110 -12.18 0.17 -8.20
C LEU A 110 -12.29 1.24 -9.29
N ASN A 111 -13.47 1.85 -9.46
CA ASN A 111 -13.67 2.90 -10.46
C ASN A 111 -12.80 4.14 -10.18
N LEU A 112 -12.73 4.59 -8.92
CA LEU A 112 -11.89 5.72 -8.54
C LEU A 112 -10.39 5.40 -8.74
N GLY A 113 -9.97 4.14 -8.50
CA GLY A 113 -8.61 3.70 -8.79
C GLY A 113 -8.28 3.77 -10.28
N VAL A 114 -9.19 3.31 -11.16
CA VAL A 114 -9.00 3.41 -12.62
C VAL A 114 -8.93 4.87 -13.07
N GLU A 115 -9.84 5.72 -12.58
CA GLU A 115 -9.81 7.16 -12.85
C GLU A 115 -8.49 7.80 -12.40
N THR A 116 -7.96 7.38 -11.26
CA THR A 116 -6.65 7.83 -10.76
C THR A 116 -5.54 7.52 -11.77
N LEU A 117 -5.46 6.28 -12.27
CA LEU A 117 -4.48 5.89 -13.29
C LEU A 117 -4.66 6.67 -14.59
N GLN A 118 -5.90 6.85 -15.05
CA GLN A 118 -6.21 7.61 -16.27
C GLN A 118 -5.85 9.09 -16.16
N ASN A 119 -5.86 9.64 -14.95
CA ASN A 119 -5.45 11.01 -14.65
C ASN A 119 -3.92 11.17 -14.48
N GLY A 120 -3.14 10.13 -14.75
CA GLY A 120 -1.68 10.19 -14.67
C GLY A 120 -1.10 9.96 -13.27
N GLU A 121 -1.91 9.54 -12.29
CA GLU A 121 -1.45 9.25 -10.93
C GLU A 121 -1.35 7.72 -10.71
N SER A 122 -0.33 7.26 -10.00
CA SER A 122 -0.18 5.86 -9.60
C SER A 122 -1.09 5.50 -8.42
N VAL A 123 -1.45 4.23 -8.31
CA VAL A 123 -2.24 3.70 -7.19
C VAL A 123 -1.36 2.86 -6.29
N VAL A 124 -1.31 3.16 -5.00
CA VAL A 124 -0.53 2.39 -4.02
C VAL A 124 -1.45 1.56 -3.15
N ILE A 125 -1.19 0.27 -3.06
CA ILE A 125 -1.93 -0.69 -2.24
C ILE A 125 -0.96 -1.39 -1.27
N PHE A 126 -1.41 -1.57 -0.02
CA PHE A 126 -0.74 -2.37 0.99
C PHE A 126 -1.52 -3.68 1.16
N PRO A 127 -1.21 -4.74 0.36
CA PRO A 127 -2.04 -5.93 0.29
C PRO A 127 -1.81 -6.90 1.46
N GLU A 128 -0.92 -6.58 2.41
CA GLU A 128 -0.58 -7.45 3.53
C GLU A 128 -1.73 -7.66 4.52
N ASP A 129 -1.85 -8.87 5.04
CA ASP A 129 -2.71 -9.13 6.20
C ASP A 129 -2.07 -8.57 7.47
N SER A 130 -2.59 -7.44 7.93
CA SER A 130 -2.15 -6.76 9.14
C SER A 130 -3.10 -6.97 10.33
N SER A 131 -3.94 -8.00 10.31
CA SER A 131 -4.91 -8.29 11.38
C SER A 131 -4.22 -8.53 12.74
N ASN A 132 -3.07 -9.20 12.72
CA ASN A 132 -2.25 -9.51 13.90
C ASN A 132 -1.07 -8.52 14.12
N GLY A 133 -1.06 -7.40 13.42
CA GLY A 133 0.02 -6.41 13.49
C GLY A 133 0.84 -6.32 12.20
N TYR A 134 2.00 -5.66 12.29
CA TYR A 134 2.90 -5.46 11.17
C TYR A 134 4.21 -6.21 11.40
N PHE A 135 4.55 -7.10 10.47
CA PHE A 135 5.73 -7.96 10.58
C PHE A 135 6.77 -7.60 9.51
N THR A 136 8.04 -7.87 9.81
CA THR A 136 9.13 -7.71 8.84
C THR A 136 9.02 -8.76 7.72
N THR A 137 8.65 -10.00 8.07
CA THR A 137 8.31 -11.03 7.08
C THR A 137 6.80 -11.12 6.96
N LEU A 138 6.28 -10.80 5.80
CA LEU A 138 4.86 -10.80 5.52
C LEU A 138 4.36 -12.23 5.36
N THR A 139 3.17 -12.51 5.90
CA THR A 139 2.60 -13.86 5.93
C THR A 139 1.58 -14.10 4.84
N LYS A 140 0.89 -13.04 4.39
CA LYS A 140 -0.18 -13.15 3.39
C LYS A 140 -0.37 -11.82 2.65
N PHE A 141 -0.63 -11.93 1.34
CA PHE A 141 -1.20 -10.87 0.51
C PHE A 141 -2.65 -11.21 0.18
N TYR A 142 -3.54 -10.25 0.30
CA TYR A 142 -4.89 -10.34 -0.24
C TYR A 142 -4.87 -10.10 -1.75
N SER A 143 -5.52 -10.95 -2.52
CA SER A 143 -5.54 -10.89 -3.99
C SER A 143 -6.41 -9.76 -4.58
N GLY A 144 -6.95 -8.87 -3.75
CA GLY A 144 -7.81 -7.75 -4.19
C GLY A 144 -7.14 -6.79 -5.18
N PHE A 145 -5.82 -6.63 -5.14
CA PHE A 145 -5.09 -5.83 -6.12
C PHE A 145 -5.13 -6.43 -7.54
N LEU A 146 -5.22 -7.75 -7.66
CA LEU A 146 -5.40 -8.43 -8.96
C LEU A 146 -6.82 -8.24 -9.50
N LEU A 147 -7.83 -8.17 -8.63
CA LEU A 147 -9.17 -7.76 -9.05
C LEU A 147 -9.16 -6.33 -9.61
N PHE A 148 -8.42 -5.42 -8.97
CA PHE A 148 -8.27 -4.05 -9.47
C PHE A 148 -7.55 -4.02 -10.81
N ALA A 149 -6.45 -4.74 -10.97
CA ALA A 149 -5.71 -4.83 -12.23
C ALA A 149 -6.57 -5.43 -13.36
N ASP A 150 -7.41 -6.44 -13.08
CA ASP A 150 -8.38 -7.01 -14.01
C ASP A 150 -9.42 -5.97 -14.48
N VAL A 151 -9.93 -5.15 -13.56
CA VAL A 151 -10.85 -4.05 -13.90
C VAL A 151 -10.16 -3.00 -14.75
N CYS A 152 -8.89 -2.65 -14.47
CA CYS A 152 -8.10 -1.75 -15.30
C CYS A 152 -7.96 -2.30 -16.72
N HIS A 153 -7.54 -3.56 -16.84
CA HIS A 153 -7.35 -4.23 -18.14
C HIS A 153 -8.63 -4.28 -18.97
N LYS A 154 -9.78 -4.62 -18.36
CA LYS A 154 -11.11 -4.59 -19.00
C LYS A 154 -11.53 -3.20 -19.49
N LYS A 155 -10.96 -2.14 -18.91
CA LYS A 155 -11.15 -0.75 -19.31
C LYS A 155 -10.05 -0.22 -20.27
N GLY A 156 -9.22 -1.12 -20.80
CA GLY A 156 -8.15 -0.79 -21.77
C GLY A 156 -6.88 -0.22 -21.13
N VAL A 157 -6.70 -0.36 -19.80
CA VAL A 157 -5.49 0.07 -19.08
C VAL A 157 -4.69 -1.16 -18.67
N ASP A 158 -3.61 -1.47 -19.38
CA ASP A 158 -2.67 -2.53 -18.99
C ASP A 158 -1.66 -1.97 -17.99
N VAL A 159 -1.99 -2.10 -16.71
CA VAL A 159 -1.26 -1.45 -15.63
C VAL A 159 0.03 -2.18 -15.28
N PRO A 160 1.20 -1.48 -15.25
CA PRO A 160 2.42 -2.04 -14.68
C PRO A 160 2.27 -2.19 -13.16
N ILE A 161 2.65 -3.34 -12.63
CA ILE A 161 2.57 -3.66 -11.21
C ILE A 161 3.99 -3.72 -10.66
N TYR A 162 4.31 -2.79 -9.76
CA TYR A 162 5.58 -2.75 -9.04
C TYR A 162 5.43 -3.38 -7.66
N VAL A 163 6.38 -4.23 -7.26
CA VAL A 163 6.53 -4.64 -5.86
C VAL A 163 7.58 -3.76 -5.23
N THR A 164 7.27 -3.20 -4.07
CA THR A 164 8.21 -2.39 -3.31
C THR A 164 8.30 -2.88 -1.87
N TYR A 165 9.44 -2.63 -1.23
CA TYR A 165 9.61 -2.93 0.19
C TYR A 165 10.34 -1.78 0.90
N PHE A 166 9.69 -1.18 1.88
CA PHE A 166 10.32 -0.18 2.74
C PHE A 166 11.08 -0.85 3.88
N ARG A 167 12.41 -0.77 3.83
CA ARG A 167 13.34 -1.24 4.85
C ARG A 167 13.54 -0.16 5.90
N LYS A 168 12.78 -0.24 6.98
CA LYS A 168 12.74 0.82 8.01
C LYS A 168 14.09 1.04 8.70
N LYS A 169 14.87 -0.02 8.95
CA LYS A 169 16.17 0.07 9.63
C LYS A 169 17.20 0.77 8.76
N GLU A 170 17.30 0.38 7.51
CA GLU A 170 18.21 0.92 6.50
C GLU A 170 17.73 2.25 5.91
N LYS A 171 16.45 2.61 6.14
CA LYS A 171 15.78 3.76 5.51
C LYS A 171 15.86 3.72 3.99
N THR A 172 15.66 2.56 3.41
CA THR A 172 15.72 2.33 1.97
C THR A 172 14.38 1.83 1.48
N LEU A 173 13.84 2.42 0.43
CA LEU A 173 12.71 1.91 -0.35
C LEU A 173 13.28 1.16 -1.55
N VAL A 174 13.13 -0.16 -1.54
CA VAL A 174 13.52 -1.01 -2.68
C VAL A 174 12.33 -1.12 -3.61
N ILE A 175 12.55 -0.89 -4.91
CA ILE A 175 11.52 -0.89 -5.95
C ILE A 175 11.94 -1.91 -7.00
N ASP A 176 11.12 -2.95 -7.20
CA ASP A 176 11.38 -4.01 -8.17
C ASP A 176 11.07 -3.58 -9.60
N LYS A 177 11.43 -4.44 -10.57
CA LYS A 177 11.00 -4.32 -11.97
C LYS A 177 9.47 -4.50 -12.06
N PRO A 178 8.78 -3.78 -12.95
CA PRO A 178 7.34 -3.95 -13.13
C PRO A 178 7.00 -5.27 -13.82
N VAL A 179 5.81 -5.77 -13.54
CA VAL A 179 5.17 -6.86 -14.28
C VAL A 179 3.88 -6.32 -14.88
N LEU A 180 3.66 -6.47 -16.18
CA LEU A 180 2.40 -6.08 -16.82
C LEU A 180 1.28 -7.07 -16.43
N TYR A 181 0.07 -6.56 -16.21
CA TYR A 181 -1.05 -7.43 -15.88
C TYR A 181 -1.37 -8.41 -17.02
N SER A 182 -1.23 -7.99 -18.28
CA SER A 182 -1.40 -8.84 -19.47
C SER A 182 -0.45 -10.05 -19.48
N ASP A 183 0.77 -9.92 -18.92
CA ASP A 183 1.71 -11.03 -18.81
C ASP A 183 1.33 -12.03 -17.71
N LEU A 184 0.70 -11.55 -16.64
CA LEU A 184 0.16 -12.41 -15.60
C LEU A 184 -1.01 -13.27 -16.11
N LEU A 185 -1.85 -12.72 -16.98
CA LEU A 185 -2.96 -13.47 -17.60
C LEU A 185 -2.49 -14.66 -18.45
N LYS A 186 -1.30 -14.57 -19.06
CA LYS A 186 -0.72 -15.67 -19.87
C LYS A 186 -0.26 -16.87 -19.03
N GLN A 187 -0.09 -16.70 -17.73
CA GLN A 187 0.48 -17.73 -16.86
C GLN A 187 -0.50 -18.82 -16.43
N ASN A 188 -1.79 -18.68 -16.72
CA ASN A 188 -2.87 -19.60 -16.31
C ASN A 188 -2.88 -19.95 -14.81
N LYS A 189 -2.46 -19.01 -13.95
CA LYS A 189 -2.46 -19.12 -12.48
C LYS A 189 -3.71 -18.49 -11.89
N SER A 190 -4.13 -19.02 -10.75
CA SER A 190 -5.17 -18.38 -9.93
C SER A 190 -4.68 -17.06 -9.34
N ARG A 191 -5.60 -16.17 -8.95
CA ARG A 191 -5.25 -14.92 -8.28
C ARG A 191 -4.49 -15.14 -6.97
N ASP A 192 -4.79 -16.20 -6.24
CA ASP A 192 -4.13 -16.47 -4.96
C ASP A 192 -2.71 -17.01 -5.16
N GLU A 193 -2.46 -17.78 -6.21
CA GLU A 193 -1.10 -18.20 -6.60
C GLU A 193 -0.26 -16.98 -7.00
N ILE A 194 -0.79 -16.10 -7.85
CA ILE A 194 -0.11 -14.86 -8.25
C ILE A 194 0.15 -13.97 -7.00
N ALA A 195 -0.83 -13.80 -6.12
CA ALA A 195 -0.66 -13.03 -4.89
C ALA A 195 0.43 -13.60 -3.98
N SER A 196 0.57 -14.94 -3.93
CA SER A 196 1.63 -15.62 -3.19
C SER A 196 3.02 -15.37 -3.80
N GLU A 197 3.14 -15.32 -5.12
CA GLU A 197 4.40 -14.97 -5.80
C GLU A 197 4.81 -13.52 -5.51
N PHE A 198 3.86 -12.60 -5.56
CA PHE A 198 4.10 -11.19 -5.19
C PHE A 198 4.49 -11.04 -3.72
N LEU A 199 3.89 -11.82 -2.81
CA LEU A 199 4.26 -11.89 -1.40
C LEU A 199 5.71 -12.37 -1.22
N GLN A 200 6.07 -13.48 -1.87
CA GLN A 200 7.43 -14.03 -1.82
C GLN A 200 8.45 -13.01 -2.32
N ARG A 201 8.15 -12.35 -3.45
CA ARG A 201 9.02 -11.31 -4.00
C ARG A 201 9.16 -10.12 -3.05
N CYS A 202 8.06 -9.66 -2.45
CA CYS A 202 8.09 -8.59 -1.46
C CYS A 202 8.97 -8.95 -0.25
N ASN A 203 8.87 -10.18 0.26
CA ASN A 203 9.71 -10.67 1.34
C ASN A 203 11.20 -10.78 0.94
N GLN A 204 11.50 -11.18 -0.29
CA GLN A 204 12.87 -11.18 -0.82
C GLN A 204 13.46 -9.76 -0.83
N LEU A 205 12.73 -8.76 -1.32
CA LEU A 205 13.16 -7.37 -1.28
C LEU A 205 13.43 -6.89 0.16
N GLY A 206 12.73 -7.47 1.14
CA GLY A 206 12.91 -7.17 2.57
C GLY A 206 14.11 -7.84 3.23
N SER A 207 14.47 -9.05 2.80
CA SER A 207 15.42 -9.94 3.49
C SER A 207 16.80 -10.05 2.83
N MET A 208 16.87 -9.97 1.50
CA MET A 208 18.14 -10.13 0.77
C MET A 208 19.08 -8.93 1.02
N PRO A 209 20.40 -9.13 1.11
CA PRO A 209 21.36 -8.04 1.16
C PRO A 209 21.21 -7.10 -0.05
N LEU A 210 21.35 -5.77 0.17
CA LEU A 210 21.15 -4.81 -0.90
C LEU A 210 22.10 -5.00 -2.09
N HIS A 211 23.35 -5.41 -1.82
CA HIS A 211 24.33 -5.69 -2.89
C HIS A 211 23.94 -6.88 -3.77
N GLU A 212 23.28 -7.91 -3.20
CA GLU A 212 22.78 -9.05 -3.99
C GLU A 212 21.59 -8.67 -4.87
N LEU A 213 20.69 -7.80 -4.34
CA LEU A 213 19.58 -7.28 -5.12
C LEU A 213 20.05 -6.48 -6.33
N THR A 214 21.09 -5.66 -6.19
CA THR A 214 21.65 -4.87 -7.30
C THR A 214 22.36 -5.74 -8.35
N GLN A 215 22.96 -6.86 -7.97
CA GLN A 215 23.58 -7.80 -8.93
C GLN A 215 22.56 -8.54 -9.80
N GLN A 216 21.31 -8.70 -9.36
CA GLN A 216 20.24 -9.31 -10.17
C GLN A 216 19.75 -8.40 -11.31
N THR A 217 20.24 -7.18 -11.38
CA THR A 217 19.80 -6.15 -12.34
C THR A 217 20.84 -5.83 -13.42
N ALA A 218 22.05 -6.33 -13.27
CA ALA A 218 23.13 -6.25 -14.26
C ALA A 218 23.06 -7.44 -15.23
#